data_ccd5b22dad7cf57990b31f8c3306dff3
#
_entry.id   ccd5b22dad7cf57990b31f8c3306dff3
#
_cell.length_a   1.000
_cell.length_b   1.000
_cell.length_c   1.000
_cell.angle_alpha   90.00
_cell.angle_beta   90.00
_cell.angle_gamma   90.00
#
_symmetry.space_group_name_H-M   'P 1'
#
loop_
_entity.id
_entity.type
_entity.pdbx_description
1 polymer ?
#
loop_
_entity_poly.entity_id
_entity_poly.type
_entity_poly.pdbx_seq_one_letter_code
_entity_poly.pdbx_strand_id
1 'polypeptide(L)'
;MASFYSGRAATGERVGSNVLTAAHRTLPFGTKVRVTNLKNGQSVTVRINDRGPFIRNRSIDLSDGAAGVIGMKGAGIAPVRMEVIR
;
A
#
# COMPACT_ATOMS: atom_id res chain seq x y z
N MET A 1 -4.01 -1.17 9.81
CA MET A 1 -2.54 -1.19 9.64
C MET A 1 -2.16 -1.54 8.21
N ALA A 2 -1.06 -1.04 7.78
CA ALA A 2 -0.50 -1.35 6.46
C ALA A 2 0.67 -2.31 6.60
N SER A 3 0.86 -3.13 5.59
CA SER A 3 2.05 -3.95 5.38
C SER A 3 2.60 -3.66 3.98
N PHE A 4 3.65 -4.33 3.58
CA PHE A 4 4.18 -4.15 2.22
C PHE A 4 4.68 -5.47 1.65
N TYR A 5 4.83 -5.51 0.32
CA TYR A 5 5.20 -6.72 -0.41
C TYR A 5 5.99 -6.36 -1.67
N SER A 6 6.60 -7.38 -2.29
CA SER A 6 7.24 -7.25 -3.59
C SER A 6 6.81 -8.44 -4.46
N GLY A 7 7.09 -8.37 -5.77
CA GLY A 7 6.73 -9.42 -6.71
C GLY A 7 5.73 -8.93 -7.75
N ARG A 8 4.79 -9.79 -8.17
CA ARG A 8 3.76 -9.44 -9.15
C ARG A 8 2.41 -9.27 -8.49
N ALA A 9 1.69 -8.22 -8.91
CA ALA A 9 0.31 -7.99 -8.50
C ALA A 9 -0.66 -8.84 -9.32
N ALA A 10 -1.94 -8.87 -8.90
CA ALA A 10 -2.99 -9.60 -9.62
C ALA A 10 -3.15 -9.11 -11.07
N THR A 11 -2.87 -7.84 -11.32
CA THR A 11 -2.92 -7.27 -12.68
C THR A 11 -1.77 -7.73 -13.58
N GLY A 12 -0.82 -8.52 -13.05
CA GLY A 12 0.38 -8.93 -13.76
C GLY A 12 1.52 -7.92 -13.68
N GLU A 13 1.29 -6.80 -13.07
CA GLU A 13 2.24 -5.71 -12.93
C GLU A 13 3.36 -6.10 -11.97
N ARG A 14 4.61 -5.80 -12.33
CA ARG A 14 5.74 -6.05 -11.44
C ARG A 14 5.75 -5.01 -10.32
N VAL A 15 5.90 -5.47 -9.09
CA VAL A 15 5.97 -4.62 -7.90
C VAL A 15 7.43 -4.48 -7.48
N GLY A 16 7.89 -3.25 -7.25
CA GLY A 16 9.27 -2.98 -6.86
C GLY A 16 9.45 -1.60 -6.27
N SER A 17 10.71 -1.19 -6.08
CA SER A 17 11.06 0.04 -5.37
C SER A 17 10.60 1.31 -6.08
N ASN A 18 10.36 1.25 -7.39
CA ASN A 18 9.92 2.42 -8.17
C ASN A 18 8.43 2.42 -8.49
N VAL A 19 7.67 1.46 -7.96
CA VAL A 19 6.25 1.32 -8.26
C VAL A 19 5.44 1.67 -7.03
N LEU A 20 4.53 2.65 -7.17
CA LEU A 20 3.68 3.13 -6.07
C LEU A 20 2.28 2.53 -6.21
N THR A 21 2.14 1.29 -5.79
CA THR A 21 0.90 0.52 -5.87
C THR A 21 0.58 -0.16 -4.55
N ALA A 22 -0.63 -0.73 -4.45
CA ALA A 22 -1.04 -1.43 -3.24
C ALA A 22 -2.11 -2.46 -3.54
N ALA A 23 -2.26 -3.42 -2.62
CA ALA A 23 -3.36 -4.36 -2.60
C ALA A 23 -4.40 -3.89 -1.60
N HIS A 24 -5.67 -4.02 -1.96
CA HIS A 24 -6.82 -3.74 -1.11
C HIS A 24 -7.90 -4.78 -1.39
N ARG A 25 -8.70 -5.12 -0.35
CA ARG A 25 -9.65 -6.23 -0.46
C ARG A 25 -10.80 -5.95 -1.41
N THR A 26 -11.25 -4.71 -1.49
CA THR A 26 -12.50 -4.39 -2.19
C THR A 26 -12.41 -3.22 -3.17
N LEU A 27 -11.47 -2.29 -3.01
CA LEU A 27 -11.39 -1.15 -3.91
C LEU A 27 -11.08 -1.59 -5.33
N PRO A 28 -11.78 -1.02 -6.34
CA PRO A 28 -11.54 -1.39 -7.74
C PRO A 28 -10.08 -1.16 -8.14
N PHE A 29 -9.58 -1.99 -9.03
CA PHE A 29 -8.24 -1.79 -9.61
C PHE A 29 -8.20 -0.43 -10.32
N GLY A 30 -7.10 0.29 -10.13
CA GLY A 30 -6.93 1.64 -10.65
C GLY A 30 -7.33 2.74 -9.67
N THR A 31 -8.00 2.40 -8.57
CA THR A 31 -8.34 3.38 -7.54
C THR A 31 -7.07 3.98 -6.95
N LYS A 32 -7.04 5.30 -6.81
CA LYS A 32 -5.93 6.00 -6.17
C LYS A 32 -6.27 6.27 -4.71
N VAL A 33 -5.32 5.99 -3.84
CA VAL A 33 -5.50 6.13 -2.39
C VAL A 33 -4.29 6.85 -1.82
N ARG A 34 -4.54 7.87 -1.01
CA ARG A 34 -3.48 8.49 -0.21
C ARG A 34 -3.36 7.72 1.10
N VAL A 35 -2.17 7.25 1.39
CA VAL A 35 -1.86 6.50 2.61
C VAL A 35 -0.90 7.33 3.44
N THR A 36 -1.29 7.62 4.67
CA THR A 36 -0.48 8.42 5.61
C THR A 36 -0.03 7.54 6.76
N ASN A 37 1.27 7.49 6.99
CA ASN A 37 1.84 6.80 8.15
C ASN A 37 1.61 7.66 9.39
N LEU A 38 0.80 7.17 10.32
CA LEU A 38 0.40 7.94 11.50
C LEU A 38 1.54 8.14 12.50
N LYS A 39 2.63 7.38 12.37
CA LYS A 39 3.79 7.52 13.27
C LYS A 39 4.68 8.71 12.90
N ASN A 40 4.78 9.04 11.62
CA ASN A 40 5.71 10.08 11.17
C ASN A 40 5.07 11.16 10.29
N GLY A 41 3.78 11.00 9.94
CA GLY A 41 3.06 11.96 9.11
C GLY A 41 3.38 11.90 7.62
N GLN A 42 4.26 11.02 7.19
CA GLN A 42 4.59 10.89 5.77
C GLN A 42 3.48 10.19 5.01
N SER A 43 3.22 10.63 3.79
CA SER A 43 2.15 10.08 2.96
C SER A 43 2.64 9.73 1.56
N VAL A 44 1.88 8.86 0.90
CA VAL A 44 2.14 8.45 -0.47
C VAL A 44 0.79 8.19 -1.14
N THR A 45 0.70 8.51 -2.43
CA THR A 45 -0.47 8.14 -3.24
C THR A 45 -0.13 6.87 -4.00
N VAL A 46 -1.00 5.86 -3.85
CA VAL A 46 -0.82 4.55 -4.49
C VAL A 46 -2.01 4.26 -5.38
N ARG A 47 -1.80 3.35 -6.34
CA ARG A 47 -2.84 2.82 -7.21
C ARG A 47 -3.12 1.38 -6.83
N ILE A 48 -4.38 1.03 -6.64
CA ILE A 48 -4.76 -0.34 -6.29
C ILE A 48 -4.62 -1.23 -7.53
N ASN A 49 -3.84 -2.31 -7.40
CA ASN A 49 -3.62 -3.24 -8.51
C ASN A 49 -3.61 -4.72 -8.07
N ASP A 50 -4.03 -5.00 -6.83
CA ASP A 50 -4.04 -6.36 -6.31
C ASP A 50 -5.10 -6.50 -5.23
N ARG A 51 -5.36 -7.74 -4.79
CA ARG A 51 -6.29 -8.09 -3.73
C ARG A 51 -5.56 -8.57 -2.49
N GLY A 52 -6.10 -8.19 -1.33
CA GLY A 52 -5.53 -8.46 -0.02
C GLY A 52 -5.29 -7.16 0.73
N PRO A 53 -4.64 -7.20 1.88
CA PRO A 53 -4.23 -8.39 2.61
C PRO A 53 -5.42 -9.09 3.27
N PHE A 54 -5.29 -10.40 3.49
CA PHE A 54 -6.35 -11.20 4.12
C PHE A 54 -5.97 -11.58 5.56
N ILE A 55 -5.13 -10.78 6.17
CA ILE A 55 -4.66 -10.96 7.54
C ILE A 55 -5.40 -9.96 8.43
N ARG A 56 -5.88 -10.42 9.57
CA ARG A 56 -6.61 -9.58 10.53
C ARG A 56 -5.79 -8.33 10.90
N ASN A 57 -6.46 -7.20 11.03
CA ASN A 57 -5.90 -5.90 11.38
C ASN A 57 -5.00 -5.27 10.30
N ARG A 58 -4.94 -5.85 9.11
CA ARG A 58 -4.28 -5.25 7.97
C ARG A 58 -5.31 -4.87 6.93
N SER A 59 -5.30 -3.61 6.51
CA SER A 59 -6.31 -3.07 5.59
C SER A 59 -5.74 -2.77 4.20
N ILE A 60 -4.43 -2.61 4.08
CA ILE A 60 -3.78 -2.31 2.81
C ILE A 60 -2.37 -2.90 2.82
N ASP A 61 -1.92 -3.36 1.65
CA ASP A 61 -0.60 -3.96 1.49
C ASP A 61 0.13 -3.15 0.42
N LEU A 62 1.12 -2.37 0.86
CA LEU A 62 1.82 -1.43 -0.02
C LEU A 62 2.91 -2.12 -0.83
N SER A 63 3.18 -1.60 -2.03
CA SER A 63 4.39 -1.98 -2.74
C SER A 63 5.61 -1.56 -1.94
N ASP A 64 6.74 -2.22 -2.20
CA ASP A 64 8.00 -1.91 -1.55
C ASP A 64 8.38 -0.43 -1.70
N GLY A 65 8.19 0.13 -2.90
CA GLY A 65 8.46 1.54 -3.15
C GLY A 65 7.57 2.47 -2.33
N ALA A 66 6.26 2.16 -2.24
CA ALA A 66 5.34 2.98 -1.45
C ALA A 66 5.68 2.91 0.04
N ALA A 67 6.01 1.73 0.55
CA ALA A 67 6.41 1.56 1.94
C ALA A 67 7.67 2.37 2.26
N GLY A 68 8.61 2.42 1.32
CA GLY A 68 9.82 3.23 1.48
C GLY A 68 9.52 4.72 1.59
N VAL A 69 8.56 5.23 0.80
CA VAL A 69 8.20 6.65 0.82
C VAL A 69 7.66 7.07 2.19
N ILE A 70 6.89 6.23 2.86
CA ILE A 70 6.32 6.56 4.17
C ILE A 70 7.14 6.01 5.34
N GLY A 71 8.34 5.52 5.07
CA GLY A 71 9.29 5.16 6.12
C GLY A 71 8.92 3.95 6.97
N MET A 72 8.19 2.96 6.42
CA MET A 72 7.72 1.82 7.21
C MET A 72 8.47 0.52 6.96
N LYS A 73 9.46 0.50 6.08
CA LYS A 73 10.13 -0.76 5.71
C LYS A 73 10.84 -1.42 6.89
N GLY A 74 11.44 -0.63 7.78
CA GLY A 74 12.12 -1.17 8.95
C GLY A 74 11.17 -1.79 9.96
N ALA A 75 9.96 -1.26 10.08
CA ALA A 75 8.96 -1.77 11.02
C ALA A 75 8.14 -2.94 10.46
N GLY A 76 8.03 -3.05 9.14
CA GLY A 76 7.24 -4.08 8.47
C GLY A 76 5.75 -3.81 8.42
N ILE A 77 5.19 -3.21 9.45
CA ILE A 77 3.79 -2.76 9.52
C ILE A 77 3.72 -1.38 10.12
N ALA A 78 2.65 -0.64 9.82
CA ALA A 78 2.46 0.70 10.37
C ALA A 78 0.97 1.04 10.46
N PRO A 79 0.57 1.80 11.49
CA PRO A 79 -0.77 2.38 11.51
C PRO A 79 -0.87 3.47 10.46
N VAL A 80 -1.92 3.42 9.64
CA VAL A 80 -2.09 4.36 8.53
C VAL A 80 -3.51 4.89 8.48
N ARG A 81 -3.65 6.06 7.87
CA ARG A 81 -4.94 6.59 7.42
C ARG A 81 -4.99 6.49 5.90
N MET A 82 -6.13 6.04 5.39
CA MET A 82 -6.35 5.91 3.95
C MET A 82 -7.45 6.85 3.48
N GLU A 83 -7.21 7.53 2.36
CA GLU A 83 -8.18 8.43 1.74
C GLU A 83 -8.25 8.11 0.25
N VAL A 84 -9.44 7.75 -0.23
CA VAL A 84 -9.65 7.53 -1.67
C VAL A 84 -9.61 8.89 -2.37
N ILE A 85 -8.79 9.01 -3.39
CA ILE A 85 -8.64 10.24 -4.17
C ILE A 85 -9.55 10.13 -5.39
N ARG A 86 -10.38 11.15 -5.57
CA ARG A 86 -11.33 11.21 -6.68
C ARG A 86 -10.89 12.23 -7.74
#